data_25040aee64fc2f3bf8263107d4aef011
#
_entry.id   25040aee64fc2f3bf8263107d4aef011
#
_cell.length_a   1.000
_cell.length_b   1.000
_cell.length_c   1.000
_cell.angle_alpha   90.00
_cell.angle_beta   90.00
_cell.angle_gamma   90.00
#
_symmetry.space_group_name_H-M   'P 1'
#
loop_
_entity.id
_entity.type
_entity.pdbx_description
1 polymer ?
#
loop_
_entity_poly.entity_id
_entity_poly.type
_entity_poly.pdbx_seq_one_letter_code
_entity_poly.pdbx_strand_id
1 'polypeptide(L)'
;TMLITVKMLFLNTIIQSIGGSAGMVSYSVCSSSQIFMSMFITGASQTMIPIIGVCLGEKDYDGVRYAFRRAARVLAVSSVVIMLFICIEPEPIIKFFGITSPTDIANTVPAMRINALSFPGLSFSFLLLYYYMATQKRAISTAISIINGIVILIPSALILGKFFGITGVWYSLVVAQVGTLVVVYFIDLAEKRKSGGTYKNFYLLEETEDNELLALSFKGTKENAAGVSLYL
;
A
#
# COMPACT_ATOMS: atom_id res chain seq x y z
N THR A 1 4.37 1.72 -12.77
CA THR A 1 5.17 2.97 -12.85
C THR A 1 4.30 4.11 -13.39
N MET A 2 3.60 3.97 -14.51
CA MET A 2 2.75 5.02 -15.11
C MET A 2 1.72 5.63 -14.15
N LEU A 3 1.02 4.79 -13.36
CA LEU A 3 0.02 5.24 -12.39
C LEU A 3 0.59 6.16 -11.31
N ILE A 4 1.82 5.87 -10.85
CA ILE A 4 2.52 6.69 -9.85
C ILE A 4 2.85 8.07 -10.42
N THR A 5 3.33 8.12 -11.66
CA THR A 5 3.67 9.37 -12.34
C THR A 5 2.43 10.26 -12.53
N VAL A 6 1.32 9.67 -13.00
CA VAL A 6 0.04 10.40 -13.16
C VAL A 6 -0.43 10.96 -11.83
N LYS A 7 -0.41 10.15 -10.76
CA LYS A 7 -0.73 10.60 -9.39
C LYS A 7 0.12 11.79 -8.94
N MET A 8 1.45 11.72 -9.16
CA MET A 8 2.37 12.79 -8.77
C MET A 8 2.11 14.08 -9.54
N LEU A 9 1.88 14.01 -10.85
CA LEU A 9 1.57 15.17 -11.66
C LEU A 9 0.29 15.87 -11.21
N PHE A 10 -0.79 15.10 -10.96
CA PHE A 10 -2.05 15.68 -10.48
C PHE A 10 -1.90 16.35 -9.11
N LEU A 11 -1.24 15.68 -8.15
CA LEU A 11 -1.00 16.25 -6.83
C LEU A 11 -0.15 17.51 -6.89
N ASN A 12 0.94 17.52 -7.68
CA ASN A 12 1.76 18.71 -7.88
C ASN A 12 0.93 19.88 -8.41
N THR A 13 0.11 19.66 -9.44
CA THR A 13 -0.73 20.71 -10.03
C THR A 13 -1.73 21.25 -9.01
N ILE A 14 -2.41 20.39 -8.25
CA ILE A 14 -3.38 20.79 -7.24
C ILE A 14 -2.70 21.59 -6.12
N ILE A 15 -1.58 21.09 -5.60
CA ILE A 15 -0.85 21.74 -4.49
C ILE A 15 -0.28 23.09 -4.93
N GLN A 16 0.24 23.17 -6.14
CA GLN A 16 0.76 24.43 -6.67
C GLN A 16 -0.35 25.46 -6.87
N SER A 17 -1.53 25.05 -7.31
CA SER A 17 -2.66 25.95 -7.53
C SER A 17 -3.25 26.48 -6.22
N ILE A 18 -3.21 25.72 -5.13
CA ILE A 18 -3.84 26.07 -3.85
C ILE A 18 -2.83 26.63 -2.84
N GLY A 19 -1.64 26.01 -2.74
CA GLY A 19 -0.64 26.29 -1.71
C GLY A 19 0.57 27.07 -2.20
N GLY A 20 0.70 27.32 -3.51
CA GLY A 20 1.84 28.01 -4.10
C GLY A 20 3.19 27.35 -3.78
N SER A 21 4.25 28.18 -3.69
CA SER A 21 5.61 27.70 -3.39
C SER A 21 5.75 27.05 -2.02
N ALA A 22 5.13 27.60 -0.99
CA ALA A 22 5.17 27.05 0.37
C ALA A 22 4.51 25.67 0.46
N GLY A 23 3.38 25.47 -0.25
CA GLY A 23 2.73 24.17 -0.36
C GLY A 23 3.61 23.14 -1.05
N MET A 24 4.34 23.54 -2.10
CA MET A 24 5.27 22.65 -2.82
C MET A 24 6.48 22.24 -1.96
N VAL A 25 7.02 23.13 -1.14
CA VAL A 25 8.08 22.80 -0.19
C VAL A 25 7.59 21.73 0.79
N SER A 26 6.44 21.95 1.42
CA SER A 26 5.84 20.98 2.35
C SER A 26 5.56 19.63 1.67
N TYR A 27 5.08 19.65 0.42
CA TYR A 27 4.82 18.44 -0.34
C TYR A 27 6.09 17.66 -0.66
N SER A 28 7.19 18.32 -0.98
CA SER A 28 8.46 17.65 -1.28
C SER A 28 8.97 16.84 -0.08
N VAL A 29 8.87 17.40 1.14
CA VAL A 29 9.25 16.70 2.38
C VAL A 29 8.31 15.56 2.69
N CYS A 30 7.01 15.78 2.60
CA CYS A 30 6.00 14.74 2.82
C CYS A 30 6.17 13.58 1.83
N SER A 31 6.43 13.88 0.55
CA SER A 31 6.67 12.88 -0.50
C SER A 31 7.93 12.08 -0.22
N SER A 32 9.02 12.75 0.15
CA SER A 32 10.29 12.09 0.47
C SER A 32 10.12 11.16 1.67
N SER A 33 9.45 11.60 2.73
CA SER A 33 9.12 10.77 3.89
C SER A 33 8.25 9.56 3.51
N GLN A 34 7.30 9.76 2.59
CA GLN A 34 6.45 8.69 2.10
C GLN A 34 7.23 7.66 1.26
N ILE A 35 8.23 8.11 0.48
CA ILE A 35 9.12 7.22 -0.26
C ILE A 35 9.94 6.36 0.71
N PHE A 36 10.55 6.96 1.74
CA PHE A 36 11.28 6.20 2.76
C PHE A 36 10.40 5.15 3.43
N MET A 37 9.20 5.55 3.85
CA MET A 37 8.25 4.63 4.45
C MET A 37 7.84 3.52 3.49
N SER A 38 7.60 3.84 2.22
CA SER A 38 7.21 2.85 1.21
C SER A 38 8.33 1.85 0.90
N MET A 39 9.60 2.25 0.92
CA MET A 39 10.74 1.33 0.77
C MET A 39 10.76 0.29 1.88
N PHE A 40 10.57 0.72 3.13
CA PHE A 40 10.50 -0.18 4.28
C PHE A 40 9.32 -1.16 4.18
N ILE A 41 8.13 -0.63 3.89
CA ILE A 41 6.91 -1.43 3.74
C ILE A 41 7.05 -2.44 2.59
N THR A 42 7.56 -1.98 1.45
CA THR A 42 7.76 -2.80 0.26
C THR A 42 8.76 -3.93 0.53
N GLY A 43 9.90 -3.62 1.16
CA GLY A 43 10.89 -4.62 1.53
C GLY A 43 10.29 -5.71 2.43
N ALA A 44 9.60 -5.32 3.49
CA ALA A 44 8.95 -6.25 4.40
C ALA A 44 7.80 -7.06 3.75
N SER A 45 7.05 -6.45 2.82
CA SER A 45 5.95 -7.12 2.14
C SER A 45 6.43 -8.07 1.04
N GLN A 46 7.50 -7.74 0.33
CA GLN A 46 8.06 -8.58 -0.74
C GLN A 46 8.65 -9.89 -0.20
N THR A 47 9.18 -9.91 1.02
CA THR A 47 9.66 -11.15 1.64
C THR A 47 8.55 -12.19 1.85
N MET A 48 7.29 -11.76 1.89
CA MET A 48 6.14 -12.64 2.01
C MET A 48 5.88 -13.43 0.71
N ILE A 49 6.24 -12.91 -0.45
CA ILE A 49 5.94 -13.54 -1.76
C ILE A 49 6.55 -14.94 -1.86
N PRO A 50 7.87 -15.15 -1.65
CA PRO A 50 8.45 -16.49 -1.76
C PRO A 50 7.91 -17.44 -0.68
N ILE A 51 7.66 -16.96 0.54
CA ILE A 51 7.12 -17.77 1.63
C ILE A 51 5.73 -18.29 1.28
N ILE A 52 4.84 -17.40 0.83
CA ILE A 52 3.49 -17.78 0.38
C ILE A 52 3.58 -18.72 -0.82
N GLY A 53 4.48 -18.46 -1.77
CA GLY A 53 4.66 -19.32 -2.94
C GLY A 53 5.02 -20.76 -2.58
N VAL A 54 5.92 -20.96 -1.61
CA VAL A 54 6.29 -22.29 -1.10
C VAL A 54 5.11 -22.95 -0.37
N CYS A 55 4.48 -22.24 0.58
CA CYS A 55 3.33 -22.76 1.32
C CYS A 55 2.17 -23.17 0.38
N LEU A 56 1.92 -22.40 -0.68
CA LEU A 56 0.91 -22.74 -1.69
C LEU A 56 1.31 -23.99 -2.48
N GLY A 57 2.58 -24.12 -2.85
CA GLY A 57 3.07 -25.33 -3.55
C GLY A 57 2.94 -26.60 -2.72
N GLU A 58 3.04 -26.48 -1.39
CA GLU A 58 2.89 -27.56 -0.42
C GLU A 58 1.44 -27.76 0.06
N LYS A 59 0.50 -26.92 -0.40
CA LYS A 59 -0.90 -26.87 0.07
C LYS A 59 -1.03 -26.57 1.57
N ASP A 60 -0.02 -25.90 2.16
CA ASP A 60 0.00 -25.48 3.56
C ASP A 60 -0.69 -24.11 3.70
N TYR A 61 -2.02 -24.11 3.81
CA TYR A 61 -2.82 -22.90 3.99
C TYR A 61 -2.66 -22.27 5.37
N ASP A 62 -2.27 -23.05 6.37
CA ASP A 62 -2.02 -22.52 7.71
C ASP A 62 -0.69 -21.77 7.75
N GLY A 63 0.32 -22.23 7.01
CA GLY A 63 1.57 -21.51 6.77
C GLY A 63 1.34 -20.16 6.06
N VAL A 64 0.48 -20.12 5.04
CA VAL A 64 0.09 -18.86 4.37
C VAL A 64 -0.55 -17.88 5.36
N ARG A 65 -1.49 -18.36 6.19
CA ARG A 65 -2.12 -17.52 7.23
C ARG A 65 -1.12 -17.00 8.25
N TYR A 66 -0.24 -17.87 8.69
CA TYR A 66 0.78 -17.50 9.67
C TYR A 66 1.70 -16.42 9.11
N ALA A 67 2.21 -16.60 7.88
CA ALA A 67 3.06 -15.65 7.20
C ALA A 67 2.37 -14.28 7.05
N PHE A 68 1.13 -14.26 6.57
CA PHE A 68 0.35 -13.03 6.44
C PHE A 68 0.13 -12.31 7.78
N ARG A 69 -0.30 -13.05 8.81
CA ARG A 69 -0.53 -12.48 10.15
C ARG A 69 0.77 -11.96 10.78
N ARG A 70 1.88 -12.62 10.53
CA ARG A 70 3.19 -12.20 11.02
C ARG A 70 3.63 -10.91 10.34
N ALA A 71 3.55 -10.85 9.02
CA ALA A 71 3.84 -9.64 8.24
C ALA A 71 2.92 -8.47 8.62
N ALA A 72 1.62 -8.73 8.76
CA ALA A 72 0.65 -7.72 9.18
C ALA A 72 0.98 -7.12 10.55
N ARG A 73 1.34 -7.95 11.54
CA ARG A 73 1.72 -7.47 12.88
C ARG A 73 2.99 -6.62 12.83
N VAL A 74 4.02 -7.08 12.14
CA VAL A 74 5.28 -6.34 12.02
C VAL A 74 5.05 -4.99 11.35
N LEU A 75 4.33 -4.97 10.23
CA LEU A 75 4.03 -3.74 9.50
C LEU A 75 3.11 -2.80 10.29
N ALA A 76 2.10 -3.32 10.98
CA ALA A 76 1.22 -2.52 11.83
C ALA A 76 1.99 -1.85 12.97
N VAL A 77 2.79 -2.62 13.71
CA VAL A 77 3.57 -2.08 14.83
C VAL A 77 4.59 -1.05 14.34
N SER A 78 5.37 -1.38 13.31
CA SER A 78 6.40 -0.47 12.80
C SER A 78 5.81 0.80 12.20
N SER A 79 4.70 0.71 11.45
CA SER A 79 4.05 1.91 10.88
C SER A 79 3.44 2.81 11.94
N VAL A 80 2.87 2.23 13.01
CA VAL A 80 2.33 3.00 14.14
C VAL A 80 3.47 3.67 14.93
N VAL A 81 4.57 2.97 15.19
CA VAL A 81 5.74 3.54 15.86
C VAL A 81 6.31 4.71 15.07
N ILE A 82 6.50 4.56 13.76
CA ILE A 82 7.00 5.64 12.89
C ILE A 82 5.99 6.80 12.84
N MET A 83 4.71 6.51 12.72
CA MET A 83 3.66 7.53 12.77
C MET A 83 3.72 8.34 14.05
N LEU A 84 3.79 7.68 15.21
CA LEU A 84 3.87 8.35 16.51
C LEU A 84 5.14 9.19 16.63
N PHE A 85 6.28 8.68 16.19
CA PHE A 85 7.55 9.41 16.19
C PHE A 85 7.43 10.70 15.37
N ILE A 86 6.87 10.66 14.17
CA ILE A 86 6.67 11.83 13.32
C ILE A 86 5.63 12.80 13.91
N CYS A 87 4.58 12.28 14.56
CA CYS A 87 3.58 13.15 15.19
C CYS A 87 4.12 13.92 16.39
N ILE A 88 5.03 13.30 17.16
CA ILE A 88 5.65 13.93 18.34
C ILE A 88 6.72 14.93 17.91
N GLU A 89 7.69 14.48 17.12
CA GLU A 89 8.89 15.24 16.73
C GLU A 89 9.05 15.32 15.20
N PRO A 90 8.26 16.13 14.48
CA PRO A 90 8.38 16.25 13.03
C PRO A 90 9.59 17.09 12.60
N GLU A 91 10.06 18.03 13.44
CA GLU A 91 11.12 18.99 13.08
C GLU A 91 12.46 18.34 12.71
N PRO A 92 12.99 17.34 13.44
CA PRO A 92 14.24 16.69 13.08
C PRO A 92 14.20 16.08 11.68
N ILE A 93 13.03 15.53 11.31
CA ILE A 93 12.84 14.90 9.99
C ILE A 93 12.79 16.00 8.91
N ILE A 94 12.09 17.10 9.15
CA ILE A 94 12.01 18.23 8.22
C ILE A 94 13.40 18.81 7.97
N LYS A 95 14.18 19.00 9.04
CA LYS A 95 15.57 19.47 8.97
C LYS A 95 16.49 18.49 8.24
N PHE A 96 16.28 17.18 8.43
CA PHE A 96 17.02 16.13 7.70
C PHE A 96 16.82 16.23 6.17
N PHE A 97 15.63 16.64 5.72
CA PHE A 97 15.37 16.90 4.30
C PHE A 97 15.85 18.27 3.81
N GLY A 98 16.65 19.00 4.62
CA GLY A 98 17.34 20.20 4.21
C GLY A 98 16.54 21.51 4.35
N ILE A 99 15.37 21.48 5.00
CA ILE A 99 14.62 22.71 5.29
C ILE A 99 15.12 23.32 6.58
N THR A 100 15.69 24.53 6.46
CA THR A 100 16.25 25.30 7.59
C THR A 100 15.47 26.57 7.89
N SER A 101 14.63 27.02 6.96
CA SER A 101 13.80 28.23 7.12
C SER A 101 12.74 28.01 8.21
N PRO A 102 12.67 28.84 9.27
CA PRO A 102 11.66 28.70 10.32
C PRO A 102 10.22 28.79 9.82
N THR A 103 9.97 29.59 8.80
CA THR A 103 8.64 29.75 8.18
C THR A 103 8.21 28.48 7.44
N ASP A 104 9.12 27.85 6.69
CA ASP A 104 8.83 26.64 5.96
C ASP A 104 8.66 25.45 6.90
N ILE A 105 9.44 25.39 7.99
CA ILE A 105 9.25 24.39 9.05
C ILE A 105 7.86 24.52 9.66
N ALA A 106 7.45 25.74 10.05
CA ALA A 106 6.14 25.98 10.66
C ALA A 106 4.98 25.57 9.74
N ASN A 107 5.10 25.79 8.42
CA ASN A 107 4.11 25.39 7.43
C ASN A 107 4.12 23.87 7.15
N THR A 108 5.28 23.22 7.27
CA THR A 108 5.44 21.78 6.95
C THR A 108 5.06 20.88 8.13
N VAL A 109 5.21 21.31 9.36
CA VAL A 109 4.86 20.53 10.57
C VAL A 109 3.43 19.98 10.53
N PRO A 110 2.36 20.79 10.31
CA PRO A 110 1.00 20.26 10.24
C PRO A 110 0.79 19.30 9.06
N ALA A 111 1.37 19.61 7.90
CA ALA A 111 1.33 18.75 6.73
C ALA A 111 1.95 17.38 7.02
N MET A 112 3.11 17.36 7.68
CA MET A 112 3.84 16.15 8.04
C MET A 112 3.09 15.28 9.04
N ARG A 113 2.45 15.88 10.05
CA ARG A 113 1.62 15.16 11.03
C ARG A 113 0.42 14.50 10.37
N ILE A 114 -0.27 15.22 9.50
CA ILE A 114 -1.42 14.67 8.77
C ILE A 114 -0.96 13.56 7.82
N ASN A 115 0.15 13.76 7.10
CA ASN A 115 0.71 12.74 6.22
C ASN A 115 1.09 11.47 6.98
N ALA A 116 1.67 11.59 8.18
CA ALA A 116 2.05 10.43 9.01
C ALA A 116 0.84 9.56 9.39
N LEU A 117 -0.35 10.15 9.59
CA LEU A 117 -1.59 9.40 9.84
C LEU A 117 -1.97 8.45 8.70
N SER A 118 -1.47 8.70 7.49
CA SER A 118 -1.72 7.80 6.34
C SER A 118 -0.86 6.53 6.37
N PHE A 119 0.25 6.48 7.14
CA PHE A 119 1.23 5.39 7.10
C PHE A 119 0.70 4.01 7.50
N PRO A 120 -0.11 3.86 8.57
CA PRO A 120 -0.70 2.56 8.88
C PRO A 120 -1.62 2.06 7.76
N GLY A 121 -2.44 2.94 7.19
CA GLY A 121 -3.29 2.61 6.04
C GLY A 121 -2.48 2.22 4.80
N LEU A 122 -1.41 2.96 4.51
CA LEU A 122 -0.46 2.67 3.44
C LEU A 122 0.16 1.28 3.61
N SER A 123 0.64 0.97 4.82
CA SER A 123 1.25 -0.33 5.14
C SER A 123 0.31 -1.48 4.87
N PHE A 124 -0.95 -1.35 5.29
CA PHE A 124 -1.95 -2.39 5.10
C PHE A 124 -2.36 -2.54 3.62
N SER A 125 -2.49 -1.43 2.89
CA SER A 125 -2.77 -1.43 1.46
C SER A 125 -1.68 -2.14 0.65
N PHE A 126 -0.40 -1.88 0.96
CA PHE A 126 0.72 -2.57 0.32
C PHE A 126 0.79 -4.04 0.71
N LEU A 127 0.56 -4.38 1.98
CA LEU A 127 0.51 -5.77 2.42
C LEU A 127 -0.52 -6.57 1.62
N LEU A 128 -1.74 -6.04 1.47
CA LEU A 128 -2.79 -6.68 0.67
C LEU A 128 -2.40 -6.78 -0.81
N LEU A 129 -1.83 -5.72 -1.37
CA LEU A 129 -1.34 -5.70 -2.74
C LEU A 129 -0.37 -6.86 -3.00
N TYR A 130 0.66 -7.00 -2.15
CA TYR A 130 1.67 -8.05 -2.29
C TYR A 130 1.12 -9.45 -1.97
N TYR A 131 0.17 -9.56 -1.04
CA TYR A 131 -0.55 -10.79 -0.77
C TYR A 131 -1.32 -11.28 -2.01
N TYR A 132 -2.10 -10.41 -2.66
CA TYR A 132 -2.81 -10.76 -3.88
C TYR A 132 -1.87 -11.01 -5.08
N MET A 133 -0.71 -10.38 -5.11
CA MET A 133 0.34 -10.73 -6.08
C MET A 133 0.90 -12.13 -5.82
N ALA A 134 1.20 -12.48 -4.58
CA ALA A 134 1.71 -13.81 -4.20
C ALA A 134 0.72 -14.93 -4.50
N THR A 135 -0.59 -14.67 -4.30
CA THR A 135 -1.67 -15.62 -4.61
C THR A 135 -2.11 -15.59 -6.08
N GLN A 136 -1.35 -14.91 -6.95
CA GLN A 136 -1.60 -14.77 -8.39
C GLN A 136 -2.95 -14.12 -8.78
N LYS A 137 -3.69 -13.57 -7.85
CA LYS A 137 -4.90 -12.78 -8.12
C LYS A 137 -4.57 -11.37 -8.66
N ARG A 138 -3.91 -11.33 -9.81
CA ARG A 138 -3.36 -10.10 -10.43
C ARG A 138 -4.42 -9.03 -10.69
N ALA A 139 -5.64 -9.43 -11.05
CA ALA A 139 -6.73 -8.49 -11.30
C ALA A 139 -7.08 -7.67 -10.04
N ILE A 140 -7.15 -8.31 -8.86
CA ILE A 140 -7.44 -7.65 -7.59
C ILE A 140 -6.28 -6.73 -7.19
N SER A 141 -5.04 -7.21 -7.30
CA SER A 141 -3.84 -6.40 -7.03
C SER A 141 -3.80 -5.13 -7.90
N THR A 142 -4.08 -5.26 -9.20
CA THR A 142 -4.15 -4.11 -10.12
C THR A 142 -5.30 -3.17 -9.75
N ALA A 143 -6.47 -3.69 -9.41
CA ALA A 143 -7.61 -2.90 -8.97
C ALA A 143 -7.29 -2.09 -7.72
N ILE A 144 -6.65 -2.69 -6.71
CA ILE A 144 -6.20 -2.00 -5.48
C ILE A 144 -5.28 -0.83 -5.83
N SER A 145 -4.31 -1.04 -6.73
CA SER A 145 -3.37 0.01 -7.15
C SER A 145 -4.06 1.18 -7.86
N ILE A 146 -5.02 0.90 -8.73
CA ILE A 146 -5.77 1.93 -9.46
C ILE A 146 -6.68 2.69 -8.50
N ILE A 147 -7.40 2.00 -7.64
CA ILE A 147 -8.33 2.58 -6.66
C ILE A 147 -7.59 3.50 -5.70
N ASN A 148 -6.48 3.02 -5.12
CA ASN A 148 -5.66 3.82 -4.20
C ASN A 148 -5.04 5.04 -4.89
N GLY A 149 -4.46 4.85 -6.08
CA GLY A 149 -3.67 5.87 -6.75
C GLY A 149 -4.48 6.94 -7.46
N ILE A 150 -5.62 6.60 -8.04
CA ILE A 150 -6.37 7.49 -8.93
C ILE A 150 -7.81 7.70 -8.47
N VAL A 151 -8.57 6.60 -8.28
CA VAL A 151 -10.03 6.67 -8.12
C VAL A 151 -10.45 7.38 -6.83
N ILE A 152 -9.74 7.19 -5.74
CA ILE A 152 -10.07 7.81 -4.45
C ILE A 152 -9.25 9.07 -4.24
N LEU A 153 -7.94 9.04 -4.52
CA LEU A 153 -7.05 10.14 -4.18
C LEU A 153 -7.37 11.42 -4.97
N ILE A 154 -7.52 11.32 -6.30
CA ILE A 154 -7.71 12.52 -7.13
C ILE A 154 -9.02 13.23 -6.80
N PRO A 155 -10.20 12.56 -6.77
CA PRO A 155 -11.44 13.24 -6.41
C PRO A 155 -11.42 13.76 -4.97
N SER A 156 -10.86 13.02 -4.01
CA SER A 156 -10.77 13.49 -2.63
C SER A 156 -9.87 14.73 -2.51
N ALA A 157 -8.73 14.77 -3.22
CA ALA A 157 -7.84 15.93 -3.22
C ALA A 157 -8.50 17.17 -3.84
N LEU A 158 -9.27 17.00 -4.91
CA LEU A 158 -10.02 18.11 -5.53
C LEU A 158 -11.14 18.62 -4.62
N ILE A 159 -11.93 17.72 -4.06
CA ILE A 159 -13.06 18.08 -3.20
C ILE A 159 -12.56 18.73 -1.90
N LEU A 160 -11.69 18.05 -1.15
CA LEU A 160 -11.19 18.57 0.12
C LEU A 160 -10.30 19.81 -0.09
N GLY A 161 -9.53 19.85 -1.18
CA GLY A 161 -8.72 21.02 -1.53
C GLY A 161 -9.57 22.25 -1.80
N LYS A 162 -10.74 22.09 -2.43
CA LYS A 162 -11.68 23.18 -2.68
C LYS A 162 -12.36 23.71 -1.41
N PHE A 163 -12.68 22.83 -0.44
CA PHE A 163 -13.39 23.22 0.79
C PHE A 163 -12.45 23.65 1.91
N PHE A 164 -11.31 23.03 2.06
CA PHE A 164 -10.38 23.22 3.19
C PHE A 164 -9.00 23.74 2.77
N GLY A 165 -8.84 24.12 1.47
CA GLY A 165 -7.56 24.61 0.97
C GLY A 165 -6.46 23.55 1.04
N ILE A 166 -5.22 24.01 1.30
CA ILE A 166 -4.03 23.11 1.33
C ILE A 166 -4.15 22.00 2.40
N THR A 167 -4.75 22.29 3.54
CA THR A 167 -4.97 21.32 4.62
C THR A 167 -5.89 20.17 4.15
N GLY A 168 -6.89 20.49 3.33
CA GLY A 168 -7.78 19.49 2.74
C GLY A 168 -7.02 18.53 1.82
N VAL A 169 -6.03 19.02 1.08
CA VAL A 169 -5.19 18.15 0.23
C VAL A 169 -4.38 17.15 1.08
N TRP A 170 -3.89 17.57 2.26
CA TRP A 170 -3.20 16.65 3.17
C TRP A 170 -4.15 15.57 3.71
N TYR A 171 -5.37 15.93 4.12
CA TYR A 171 -6.37 14.95 4.54
C TYR A 171 -6.78 13.99 3.44
N SER A 172 -6.73 14.39 2.16
CA SER A 172 -7.06 13.49 1.06
C SER A 172 -6.13 12.26 0.98
N LEU A 173 -4.87 12.39 1.41
CA LEU A 173 -3.95 11.25 1.50
C LEU A 173 -4.42 10.21 2.51
N VAL A 174 -4.94 10.64 3.66
CA VAL A 174 -5.51 9.76 4.68
C VAL A 174 -6.80 9.12 4.17
N VAL A 175 -7.69 9.92 3.59
CA VAL A 175 -8.96 9.46 3.02
C VAL A 175 -8.72 8.42 1.92
N ALA A 176 -7.71 8.61 1.07
CA ALA A 176 -7.36 7.65 0.03
C ALA A 176 -6.97 6.29 0.61
N GLN A 177 -6.20 6.25 1.70
CA GLN A 177 -5.80 5.00 2.34
C GLN A 177 -6.99 4.30 2.99
N VAL A 178 -7.77 5.02 3.78
CA VAL A 178 -8.98 4.47 4.42
C VAL A 178 -9.99 4.01 3.38
N GLY A 179 -10.23 4.82 2.35
CA GLY A 179 -11.13 4.47 1.26
C GLY A 179 -10.71 3.22 0.50
N THR A 180 -9.40 3.04 0.28
CA THR A 180 -8.87 1.82 -0.35
C THR A 180 -9.15 0.59 0.49
N LEU A 181 -8.94 0.66 1.81
CA LEU A 181 -9.22 -0.46 2.72
C LEU A 181 -10.71 -0.81 2.73
N VAL A 182 -11.58 0.20 2.74
CA VAL A 182 -13.04 0.01 2.67
C VAL A 182 -13.43 -0.67 1.37
N VAL A 183 -12.91 -0.22 0.23
CA VAL A 183 -13.22 -0.83 -1.07
C VAL A 183 -12.71 -2.26 -1.15
N VAL A 184 -11.49 -2.54 -0.68
CA VAL A 184 -10.97 -3.92 -0.64
C VAL A 184 -11.83 -4.82 0.23
N TYR A 185 -12.31 -4.32 1.37
CA TYR A 185 -13.25 -5.04 2.22
C TYR A 185 -14.56 -5.37 1.49
N PHE A 186 -15.12 -4.43 0.72
CA PHE A 186 -16.32 -4.68 -0.09
C PHE A 186 -16.07 -5.65 -1.24
N ILE A 187 -14.92 -5.63 -1.88
CA ILE A 187 -14.54 -6.60 -2.93
C ILE A 187 -14.52 -8.01 -2.32
N ASP A 188 -13.90 -8.18 -1.14
CA ASP A 188 -13.87 -9.45 -0.45
C ASP A 188 -15.27 -9.95 -0.06
N LEU A 189 -16.13 -9.06 0.44
CA LEU A 189 -17.54 -9.39 0.73
C LEU A 189 -18.30 -9.82 -0.52
N ALA A 190 -18.05 -9.18 -1.66
CA ALA A 190 -18.69 -9.53 -2.92
C ALA A 190 -18.21 -10.90 -3.44
N GLU A 191 -16.91 -11.19 -3.30
CA GLU A 191 -16.36 -12.52 -3.64
C GLU A 191 -16.96 -13.62 -2.74
N LYS A 192 -17.05 -13.38 -1.44
CA LYS A 192 -17.72 -14.29 -0.49
C LYS A 192 -19.16 -14.62 -0.88
N ARG A 193 -19.91 -13.62 -1.34
CA ARG A 193 -21.29 -13.83 -1.80
C ARG A 193 -21.37 -14.65 -3.09
N LYS A 194 -20.42 -14.49 -4.01
CA LYS A 194 -20.35 -15.26 -5.25
C LYS A 194 -19.99 -16.72 -5.02
N SER A 195 -19.14 -17.01 -4.06
CA SER A 195 -18.64 -18.36 -3.72
C SER A 195 -19.57 -19.15 -2.78
N GLY A 196 -20.84 -18.72 -2.58
CA GLY A 196 -21.82 -19.49 -1.81
C GLY A 196 -21.46 -19.77 -0.34
N GLY A 197 -20.60 -18.96 0.26
CA GLY A 197 -20.21 -19.11 1.67
C GLY A 197 -19.04 -20.07 1.94
N THR A 198 -18.43 -20.64 0.92
CA THR A 198 -17.24 -21.52 1.06
C THR A 198 -15.98 -20.75 1.49
N TYR A 199 -15.96 -19.44 1.32
CA TYR A 199 -14.91 -18.53 1.84
C TYR A 199 -14.98 -18.41 3.36
N LYS A 200 -14.13 -19.12 4.07
CA LYS A 200 -14.10 -19.05 5.55
C LYS A 200 -13.51 -17.76 6.13
N ASN A 201 -12.63 -17.05 5.40
CA ASN A 201 -12.01 -15.81 5.89
C ASN A 201 -11.44 -14.97 4.73
N PHE A 202 -11.27 -13.64 4.95
CA PHE A 202 -10.75 -12.61 4.05
C PHE A 202 -9.44 -12.95 3.30
N TYR A 203 -8.57 -13.72 3.88
CA TYR A 203 -7.25 -14.10 3.35
C TYR A 203 -7.11 -15.60 3.12
N LEU A 204 -8.22 -16.33 3.06
CA LEU A 204 -8.18 -17.75 2.78
C LEU A 204 -8.40 -18.01 1.29
N LEU A 205 -7.44 -18.70 0.75
CA LEU A 205 -7.55 -19.35 -0.53
C LEU A 205 -8.64 -20.42 -0.44
N GLU A 206 -9.50 -20.44 -1.44
CA GLU A 206 -10.49 -21.47 -1.60
C GLU A 206 -9.79 -22.84 -1.79
N GLU A 207 -10.29 -23.86 -1.13
CA GLU A 207 -9.88 -25.26 -1.31
C GLU A 207 -10.47 -25.87 -2.59
N THR A 208 -10.80 -25.04 -3.59
CA THR A 208 -11.51 -25.41 -4.83
C THR A 208 -10.57 -25.54 -6.04
N GLU A 209 -11.09 -26.02 -7.17
CA GLU A 209 -10.43 -26.34 -8.44
C GLU A 209 -9.34 -25.37 -8.92
N ASP A 210 -9.44 -24.07 -8.58
CA ASP A 210 -8.41 -23.07 -8.87
C ASP A 210 -7.08 -23.35 -8.15
N ASN A 211 -7.11 -24.00 -6.99
CA ASN A 211 -5.90 -24.41 -6.27
C ASN A 211 -5.25 -25.63 -6.91
N GLU A 212 -6.02 -26.49 -7.56
CA GLU A 212 -5.47 -27.58 -8.37
C GLU A 212 -4.79 -27.05 -9.63
N LEU A 213 -5.38 -26.06 -10.30
CA LEU A 213 -4.76 -25.40 -11.45
C LEU A 213 -3.48 -24.65 -11.06
N LEU A 214 -3.44 -23.99 -9.90
CA LEU A 214 -2.24 -23.38 -9.34
C LEU A 214 -1.17 -24.42 -9.03
N ALA A 215 -1.53 -25.52 -8.36
CA ALA A 215 -0.62 -26.61 -8.05
C ALA A 215 -0.08 -27.28 -9.33
N LEU A 216 -0.91 -27.43 -10.36
CA LEU A 216 -0.51 -27.95 -11.68
C LEU A 216 0.45 -26.98 -12.39
N SER A 217 0.20 -25.67 -12.31
CA SER A 217 1.10 -24.64 -12.87
C SER A 217 2.48 -24.67 -12.21
N PHE A 218 2.55 -24.79 -10.88
CA PHE A 218 3.83 -24.92 -10.17
C PHE A 218 4.51 -26.26 -10.44
N LYS A 219 3.76 -27.34 -10.61
CA LYS A 219 4.30 -28.66 -10.97
C LYS A 219 4.90 -28.65 -12.37
N GLY A 220 4.22 -28.03 -13.34
CA GLY A 220 4.74 -27.86 -14.70
C GLY A 220 6.03 -26.99 -14.73
N THR A 221 6.14 -25.99 -13.86
CA THR A 221 7.35 -25.19 -13.73
C THR A 221 8.52 -25.98 -13.13
N LYS A 222 8.26 -26.85 -12.14
CA LYS A 222 9.27 -27.75 -11.57
C LYS A 222 9.75 -28.80 -12.58
N GLU A 223 8.85 -29.40 -13.36
CA GLU A 223 9.21 -30.37 -14.41
C GLU A 223 10.03 -29.71 -15.52
N ASN A 224 9.69 -28.49 -15.94
CA ASN A 224 10.50 -27.74 -16.89
C ASN A 224 11.87 -27.34 -16.33
N ALA A 225 11.98 -26.99 -15.05
CA ALA A 225 13.26 -26.71 -14.40
C ALA A 225 14.12 -27.98 -14.25
N ALA A 226 13.53 -29.13 -13.97
CA ALA A 226 14.23 -30.42 -13.92
C ALA A 226 14.66 -30.88 -15.31
N GLY A 227 13.86 -30.62 -16.36
CA GLY A 227 14.21 -30.91 -17.74
C GLY A 227 15.39 -30.11 -18.26
N VAL A 228 15.54 -28.85 -17.85
CA VAL A 228 16.69 -27.99 -18.21
C VAL A 228 17.97 -28.44 -17.52
N SER A 229 17.89 -29.03 -16.32
CA SER A 229 19.05 -29.57 -15.59
C SER A 229 19.62 -30.87 -16.21
N LEU A 230 18.89 -31.52 -17.10
CA LEU A 230 19.35 -32.74 -17.81
C LEU A 230 20.10 -32.45 -19.11
N TYR A 231 20.15 -31.20 -19.56
CA TYR A 231 20.83 -30.74 -20.78
C TYR A 231 22.01 -29.81 -20.51
N LEU A 232 22.45 -29.66 -19.28
CA LEU A 232 23.70 -29.00 -18.86
C LEU A 232 24.64 -30.01 -18.19
#